data_70e7a51c0960269e12334f56e904d0a8
#
_entry.id   70e7a51c0960269e12334f56e904d0a8
#
_cell.length_a   1.000
_cell.length_b   1.000
_cell.length_c   1.000
_cell.angle_alpha   90.00
_cell.angle_beta   90.00
_cell.angle_gamma   90.00
#
_symmetry.space_group_name_H-M   'P 1'
#
loop_
_entity.id
_entity.type
_entity.pdbx_description
1 polymer ?
#
loop_
_entity_poly.entity_id
_entity_poly.type
_entity_poly.pdbx_seq_one_letter_code
_entity_poly.pdbx_strand_id
1 'polypeptide(L)'
;VFPIDDRRVERFNAEIAGRGDIMGDRTSLTLYEGMTGIMENVFINNKTKNYTIVSEVELKDANANGVIIAQAGRFGGWSLYMKSGKVHHDYNFFGLEHTNIASPKALGAGKHQIKYEFIIDAPTPGSGGKCVLYVDDEKVAEGQIPKTQPFLYSGDEGVDVGTDNETNVTNDYKEGDNKFTGKIKKVTVDIGMN
;
A
#
# COMPACT_ATOMS: atom_id res chain seq x y z
N VAL A 1 -5.68 17.75 -38.33
CA VAL A 1 -5.89 17.53 -36.88
C VAL A 1 -6.12 16.04 -36.72
N PHE A 2 -5.16 15.36 -36.12
CA PHE A 2 -5.34 13.95 -35.80
C PHE A 2 -6.30 13.85 -34.60
N PRO A 3 -7.26 12.92 -34.60
CA PRO A 3 -8.06 12.69 -33.40
C PRO A 3 -7.12 12.29 -32.29
N ILE A 4 -7.18 13.02 -31.18
CA ILE A 4 -6.49 12.60 -29.94
C ILE A 4 -7.17 11.32 -29.50
N ASP A 5 -6.39 10.28 -29.35
CA ASP A 5 -6.89 9.01 -28.87
C ASP A 5 -7.27 9.15 -27.38
N ASP A 6 -8.57 9.31 -27.11
CA ASP A 6 -9.11 9.45 -25.76
C ASP A 6 -9.63 8.12 -25.20
N ARG A 7 -8.99 7.02 -25.54
CA ARG A 7 -9.33 5.69 -25.03
C ARG A 7 -8.86 5.50 -23.57
N ARG A 8 -9.23 6.44 -22.69
CA ARG A 8 -8.83 6.39 -21.27
C ARG A 8 -9.29 5.11 -20.59
N VAL A 9 -10.54 4.71 -20.82
CA VAL A 9 -11.10 3.49 -20.22
C VAL A 9 -10.32 2.27 -20.69
N GLU A 10 -9.97 2.20 -21.97
CA GLU A 10 -9.18 1.09 -22.55
C GLU A 10 -7.76 1.04 -21.98
N ARG A 11 -7.15 2.17 -21.65
CA ARG A 11 -5.79 2.20 -21.07
C ARG A 11 -5.74 1.54 -19.69
N PHE A 12 -6.81 1.63 -18.93
CA PHE A 12 -6.88 1.13 -17.56
C PHE A 12 -7.68 -0.19 -17.43
N ASN A 13 -8.33 -0.62 -18.51
CA ASN A 13 -9.03 -1.89 -18.57
C ASN A 13 -8.38 -2.79 -19.62
N ALA A 14 -7.66 -3.82 -19.15
CA ALA A 14 -6.92 -4.73 -20.00
C ALA A 14 -7.83 -5.50 -20.99
N GLU A 15 -9.02 -5.89 -20.54
CA GLU A 15 -10.01 -6.63 -21.35
C GLU A 15 -10.52 -5.79 -22.51
N ILE A 16 -10.94 -4.53 -22.25
CA ILE A 16 -11.41 -3.59 -23.29
C ILE A 16 -10.29 -3.28 -24.28
N ALA A 17 -9.06 -3.13 -23.80
CA ALA A 17 -7.87 -2.88 -24.62
C ALA A 17 -7.40 -4.10 -25.42
N GLY A 18 -8.00 -5.28 -25.22
CA GLY A 18 -7.56 -6.53 -25.85
C GLY A 18 -6.18 -6.99 -25.35
N ARG A 19 -5.74 -6.54 -24.19
CA ARG A 19 -4.50 -7.01 -23.55
C ARG A 19 -4.83 -8.09 -22.54
N GLY A 20 -3.93 -9.08 -22.41
CA GLY A 20 -4.05 -10.07 -21.35
C GLY A 20 -3.98 -9.40 -19.97
N ASP A 21 -4.83 -9.85 -19.05
CA ASP A 21 -4.68 -9.50 -17.64
C ASP A 21 -3.44 -10.23 -17.10
N ILE A 22 -2.38 -9.47 -16.79
CA ILE A 22 -1.10 -10.03 -16.31
C ILE A 22 -1.29 -10.67 -14.93
N MET A 23 -2.18 -10.13 -14.12
CA MET A 23 -2.47 -10.69 -12.80
C MET A 23 -3.45 -11.86 -12.85
N GLY A 24 -4.36 -11.90 -13.86
CA GLY A 24 -5.36 -12.97 -14.01
C GLY A 24 -6.16 -13.16 -12.71
N ASP A 25 -6.39 -14.42 -12.35
CA ASP A 25 -7.14 -14.80 -11.15
C ASP A 25 -6.28 -14.84 -9.87
N ARG A 26 -5.11 -14.23 -9.87
CA ARG A 26 -4.24 -14.21 -8.69
C ARG A 26 -4.88 -13.42 -7.57
N THR A 27 -4.94 -14.05 -6.40
CA THR A 27 -5.43 -13.45 -5.16
C THR A 27 -4.31 -13.16 -4.17
N SER A 28 -3.07 -13.53 -4.49
CA SER A 28 -1.88 -13.34 -3.66
C SER A 28 -0.69 -12.89 -4.48
N LEU A 29 0.09 -11.95 -3.93
CA LEU A 29 1.35 -11.47 -4.51
C LEU A 29 2.39 -11.31 -3.43
N THR A 30 3.57 -11.93 -3.61
CA THR A 30 4.71 -11.77 -2.70
C THR A 30 5.78 -10.91 -3.34
N LEU A 31 6.25 -9.92 -2.60
CA LEU A 31 7.27 -8.94 -2.99
C LEU A 31 8.46 -8.99 -2.03
N TYR A 32 9.59 -8.50 -2.49
CA TYR A 32 10.84 -8.51 -1.74
C TYR A 32 11.47 -7.12 -1.69
N GLU A 33 12.32 -6.88 -0.69
CA GLU A 33 13.05 -5.62 -0.53
C GLU A 33 13.79 -5.22 -1.80
N GLY A 34 13.65 -3.95 -2.19
CA GLY A 34 14.26 -3.40 -3.38
C GLY A 34 13.46 -3.60 -4.68
N MET A 35 12.31 -4.27 -4.64
CA MET A 35 11.38 -4.26 -5.77
C MET A 35 10.68 -2.91 -5.80
N THR A 36 10.91 -2.12 -6.85
CA THR A 36 10.42 -0.74 -6.99
C THR A 36 9.85 -0.49 -8.37
N GLY A 37 9.01 0.56 -8.50
CA GLY A 37 8.41 0.96 -9.76
C GLY A 37 7.44 -0.08 -10.32
N ILE A 38 6.83 -0.91 -9.48
CA ILE A 38 5.86 -1.91 -9.92
C ILE A 38 4.57 -1.21 -10.30
N MET A 39 4.34 -1.05 -11.59
CA MET A 39 3.17 -0.35 -12.12
C MET A 39 1.87 -1.00 -11.64
N GLU A 40 0.83 -0.20 -11.45
CA GLU A 40 -0.44 -0.65 -10.90
C GLU A 40 -1.10 -1.79 -11.69
N ASN A 41 -0.88 -1.86 -12.99
CA ASN A 41 -1.42 -2.92 -13.84
C ASN A 41 -0.71 -4.29 -13.72
N VAL A 42 0.45 -4.33 -13.05
CA VAL A 42 1.18 -5.57 -12.71
C VAL A 42 1.23 -5.82 -11.21
N PHE A 43 0.56 -4.98 -10.44
CA PHE A 43 0.31 -5.19 -9.02
C PHE A 43 -1.09 -5.75 -8.80
N ILE A 44 -1.28 -6.47 -7.70
CA ILE A 44 -2.58 -7.06 -7.36
C ILE A 44 -3.62 -5.96 -7.08
N ASN A 45 -4.78 -6.04 -7.73
CA ASN A 45 -5.82 -5.02 -7.59
C ASN A 45 -6.57 -5.18 -6.26
N ASN A 46 -6.19 -4.38 -5.28
CA ASN A 46 -6.76 -4.35 -3.93
C ASN A 46 -7.92 -3.36 -3.78
N LYS A 47 -8.27 -2.60 -4.84
CA LYS A 47 -9.40 -1.66 -4.80
C LYS A 47 -10.73 -2.38 -4.80
N THR A 48 -11.69 -1.86 -4.02
CA THR A 48 -13.06 -2.39 -3.91
C THR A 48 -13.11 -3.84 -3.36
N LYS A 49 -12.11 -4.22 -2.55
CA LYS A 49 -11.96 -5.57 -2.00
C LYS A 49 -11.45 -5.52 -0.57
N ASN A 50 -11.73 -6.58 0.19
CA ASN A 50 -10.97 -6.89 1.40
C ASN A 50 -9.54 -7.27 0.99
N TYR A 51 -8.56 -6.84 1.75
CA TYR A 51 -7.18 -7.25 1.52
C TYR A 51 -6.35 -7.21 2.80
N THR A 52 -5.25 -7.94 2.78
CA THR A 52 -4.22 -7.90 3.82
C THR A 52 -2.85 -7.62 3.21
N ILE A 53 -2.00 -6.97 3.99
CA ILE A 53 -0.57 -6.80 3.71
C ILE A 53 0.16 -7.40 4.90
N VAL A 54 0.93 -8.46 4.67
CA VAL A 54 1.73 -9.12 5.70
C VAL A 54 3.21 -8.92 5.39
N SER A 55 3.93 -8.23 6.27
CA SER A 55 5.35 -7.91 6.12
C SER A 55 6.16 -8.63 7.21
N GLU A 56 7.14 -9.44 6.79
CA GLU A 56 8.15 -10.02 7.68
C GLU A 56 9.38 -9.12 7.69
N VAL A 57 9.66 -8.50 8.83
CA VAL A 57 10.77 -7.55 8.98
C VAL A 57 11.72 -7.97 10.10
N GLU A 58 12.96 -7.49 10.03
CA GLU A 58 13.95 -7.63 11.10
C GLU A 58 14.50 -6.24 11.45
N LEU A 59 14.30 -5.84 12.70
CA LEU A 59 14.69 -4.53 13.22
C LEU A 59 16.01 -4.64 13.99
N LYS A 60 16.88 -3.65 13.79
CA LYS A 60 18.17 -3.56 14.49
C LYS A 60 18.03 -3.01 15.90
N ASP A 61 17.08 -2.11 16.09
CA ASP A 61 16.81 -1.42 17.36
C ASP A 61 15.38 -0.87 17.38
N ALA A 62 15.01 -0.20 18.47
CA ALA A 62 13.67 0.37 18.66
C ALA A 62 13.43 1.72 17.95
N ASN A 63 14.37 2.20 17.11
CA ASN A 63 14.26 3.45 16.39
C ASN A 63 14.10 3.26 14.87
N ALA A 64 13.61 2.11 14.46
CA ALA A 64 13.40 1.82 13.05
C ALA A 64 12.52 2.89 12.38
N ASN A 65 12.92 3.27 11.15
CA ASN A 65 12.24 4.27 10.34
C ASN A 65 12.18 3.82 8.88
N GLY A 66 11.34 4.49 8.10
CA GLY A 66 11.27 4.31 6.66
C GLY A 66 10.17 3.39 6.20
N VAL A 67 10.01 3.32 4.88
CA VAL A 67 8.89 2.68 4.23
C VAL A 67 9.10 1.17 4.11
N ILE A 68 8.11 0.39 4.50
CA ILE A 68 8.08 -1.06 4.29
C ILE A 68 7.55 -1.35 2.88
N ILE A 69 6.39 -0.77 2.55
CA ILE A 69 5.78 -0.83 1.22
C ILE A 69 4.89 0.39 1.04
N ALA A 70 4.95 1.00 -0.14
CA ALA A 70 4.06 2.08 -0.54
C ALA A 70 3.49 1.81 -1.93
N GLN A 71 2.32 2.36 -2.21
CA GLN A 71 1.71 2.40 -3.54
C GLN A 71 1.31 3.81 -3.89
N ALA A 72 1.74 4.25 -5.08
CA ALA A 72 1.53 5.59 -5.64
C ALA A 72 2.15 6.69 -4.76
N GLY A 73 1.55 7.87 -4.59
CA GLY A 73 2.26 8.99 -4.01
C GLY A 73 1.36 10.13 -3.52
N ARG A 74 1.81 11.36 -3.74
CA ARG A 74 1.19 12.59 -3.19
C ARG A 74 -0.27 12.78 -3.60
N PHE A 75 -0.64 12.33 -4.79
CA PHE A 75 -1.99 12.53 -5.32
C PHE A 75 -2.94 11.37 -5.06
N GLY A 76 -2.52 10.43 -4.24
CA GLY A 76 -3.32 9.31 -3.78
C GLY A 76 -2.51 8.04 -3.67
N GLY A 77 -2.91 7.16 -2.77
CA GLY A 77 -2.21 5.91 -2.51
C GLY A 77 -2.21 5.53 -1.03
N TRP A 78 -1.31 4.66 -0.65
CA TRP A 78 -1.15 4.21 0.73
C TRP A 78 0.29 3.81 1.02
N SER A 79 0.68 3.90 2.29
CA SER A 79 2.01 3.51 2.74
C SER A 79 1.95 2.81 4.09
N LEU A 80 2.63 1.67 4.19
CA LEU A 80 2.95 0.99 5.45
C LEU A 80 4.41 1.28 5.77
N TYR A 81 4.68 1.95 6.88
CA TYR A 81 6.01 2.44 7.21
C TYR A 81 6.27 2.44 8.71
N MET A 82 7.51 2.68 9.10
CA MET A 82 7.90 2.91 10.48
C MET A 82 8.37 4.35 10.70
N LYS A 83 8.01 4.91 11.85
CA LYS A 83 8.45 6.22 12.32
C LYS A 83 8.77 6.15 13.80
N SER A 84 10.03 6.40 14.15
CA SER A 84 10.53 6.30 15.54
C SER A 84 10.15 4.98 16.21
N GLY A 85 10.37 3.88 15.50
CA GLY A 85 10.08 2.52 15.93
C GLY A 85 8.61 2.10 15.94
N LYS A 86 7.67 3.01 15.68
CA LYS A 86 6.25 2.70 15.60
C LYS A 86 5.85 2.35 14.17
N VAL A 87 4.96 1.38 14.03
CA VAL A 87 4.36 1.02 12.75
C VAL A 87 3.21 1.96 12.46
N HIS A 88 3.16 2.47 11.25
CA HIS A 88 2.11 3.34 10.73
C HIS A 88 1.56 2.78 9.43
N HIS A 89 0.29 3.00 9.18
CA HIS A 89 -0.32 2.92 7.86
C HIS A 89 -1.04 4.23 7.57
N ASP A 90 -0.73 4.84 6.43
CA ASP A 90 -1.39 6.05 5.93
C ASP A 90 -2.09 5.76 4.63
N TYR A 91 -3.37 6.09 4.56
CA TYR A 91 -4.15 6.10 3.34
C TYR A 91 -4.38 7.54 2.89
N ASN A 92 -3.87 7.89 1.72
CA ASN A 92 -3.97 9.19 1.10
C ASN A 92 -5.09 9.19 0.07
N PHE A 93 -6.19 9.90 0.34
CA PHE A 93 -7.28 10.06 -0.60
C PHE A 93 -7.08 11.33 -1.45
N PHE A 94 -6.53 11.16 -2.64
CA PHE A 94 -6.28 12.22 -3.64
C PHE A 94 -5.46 13.43 -3.15
N GLY A 95 -4.63 13.28 -2.13
CA GLY A 95 -3.91 14.38 -1.52
C GLY A 95 -4.79 15.36 -0.73
N LEU A 96 -6.05 15.03 -0.52
CA LEU A 96 -7.05 15.87 0.15
C LEU A 96 -7.29 15.44 1.60
N GLU A 97 -7.33 14.15 1.83
CA GLU A 97 -7.61 13.57 3.15
C GLU A 97 -6.64 12.43 3.43
N HIS A 98 -6.15 12.35 4.65
CA HIS A 98 -5.30 11.27 5.12
C HIS A 98 -5.96 10.52 6.27
N THR A 99 -5.89 9.20 6.24
CA THR A 99 -6.26 8.33 7.35
C THR A 99 -5.02 7.59 7.82
N ASN A 100 -4.49 8.00 8.96
CA ASN A 100 -3.31 7.38 9.58
C ASN A 100 -3.71 6.57 10.81
N ILE A 101 -3.25 5.32 10.88
CA ILE A 101 -3.29 4.50 12.09
C ILE A 101 -1.87 4.11 12.49
N ALA A 102 -1.60 4.05 13.79
CA ALA A 102 -0.26 3.78 14.29
C ALA A 102 -0.26 2.88 15.52
N SER A 103 0.77 2.04 15.65
CA SER A 103 1.00 1.28 16.87
C SER A 103 1.25 2.24 18.06
N PRO A 104 0.72 1.93 19.26
CA PRO A 104 0.87 2.82 20.42
C PRO A 104 2.31 2.85 20.93
N LYS A 105 3.07 1.78 20.71
CA LYS A 105 4.43 1.60 21.20
C LYS A 105 5.40 1.33 20.07
N ALA A 106 6.66 1.71 20.26
CA ALA A 106 7.77 1.30 19.39
C ALA A 106 8.03 -0.20 19.55
N LEU A 107 8.40 -0.83 18.43
CA LEU A 107 8.85 -2.22 18.40
C LEU A 107 10.31 -2.31 18.84
N GLY A 108 10.65 -3.38 19.54
CA GLY A 108 12.03 -3.69 19.90
C GLY A 108 12.86 -4.20 18.73
N ALA A 109 14.15 -4.43 18.96
CA ALA A 109 14.99 -5.16 18.02
C ALA A 109 14.51 -6.61 17.88
N GLY A 110 14.65 -7.18 16.70
CA GLY A 110 14.28 -8.57 16.41
C GLY A 110 13.43 -8.73 15.17
N LYS A 111 12.91 -9.94 15.00
CA LYS A 111 12.02 -10.30 13.89
C LYS A 111 10.59 -10.03 14.30
N HIS A 112 9.86 -9.37 13.41
CA HIS A 112 8.45 -9.05 13.61
C HIS A 112 7.64 -9.38 12.36
N GLN A 113 6.38 -9.75 12.58
CA GLN A 113 5.36 -9.80 11.54
C GLN A 113 4.43 -8.60 11.73
N ILE A 114 4.33 -7.77 10.70
CA ILE A 114 3.43 -6.62 10.67
C ILE A 114 2.33 -6.96 9.68
N LYS A 115 1.07 -6.98 10.13
CA LYS A 115 -0.09 -7.19 9.26
C LYS A 115 -1.00 -5.97 9.29
N TYR A 116 -1.31 -5.46 8.11
CA TYR A 116 -2.39 -4.53 7.87
C TYR A 116 -3.56 -5.27 7.23
N GLU A 117 -4.77 -4.98 7.67
CA GLU A 117 -6.00 -5.56 7.16
C GLU A 117 -6.99 -4.44 6.83
N PHE A 118 -7.56 -4.48 5.63
CA PHE A 118 -8.63 -3.61 5.20
C PHE A 118 -9.89 -4.42 4.91
N ILE A 119 -10.99 -4.03 5.55
CA ILE A 119 -12.30 -4.65 5.40
C ILE A 119 -13.24 -3.59 4.85
N ILE A 120 -13.62 -3.75 3.59
CA ILE A 120 -14.49 -2.79 2.89
C ILE A 120 -15.90 -2.80 3.46
N ASP A 121 -16.52 -1.62 3.59
CA ASP A 121 -17.88 -1.49 4.12
C ASP A 121 -18.95 -2.03 3.13
N ALA A 122 -18.70 -1.85 1.82
CA ALA A 122 -19.57 -2.36 0.77
C ALA A 122 -18.75 -2.64 -0.51
N PRO A 123 -19.09 -3.67 -1.31
CA PRO A 123 -18.38 -4.01 -2.53
C PRO A 123 -18.70 -3.05 -3.69
N THR A 124 -18.63 -1.74 -3.43
CA THR A 124 -18.92 -0.68 -4.39
C THR A 124 -17.71 0.24 -4.56
N PRO A 125 -17.43 0.73 -5.78
CA PRO A 125 -16.31 1.62 -6.03
C PRO A 125 -16.35 2.86 -5.13
N GLY A 126 -15.22 3.17 -4.48
CA GLY A 126 -15.10 4.33 -3.58
C GLY A 126 -15.62 4.11 -2.16
N SER A 127 -16.15 2.91 -1.85
CA SER A 127 -16.56 2.59 -0.49
C SER A 127 -15.39 2.72 0.48
N GLY A 128 -15.66 3.25 1.67
CA GLY A 128 -14.75 3.21 2.79
C GLY A 128 -14.59 1.81 3.37
N GLY A 129 -13.89 1.72 4.49
CA GLY A 129 -13.70 0.46 5.17
C GLY A 129 -12.93 0.59 6.47
N LYS A 130 -13.07 -0.43 7.28
CA LYS A 130 -12.31 -0.59 8.52
C LYS A 130 -10.88 -1.02 8.19
N CYS A 131 -9.91 -0.36 8.82
CA CYS A 131 -8.52 -0.75 8.76
C CYS A 131 -8.02 -1.19 10.14
N VAL A 132 -7.21 -2.24 10.18
CA VAL A 132 -6.66 -2.81 11.42
C VAL A 132 -5.18 -3.12 11.23
N LEU A 133 -4.38 -2.77 12.23
CA LEU A 133 -2.95 -3.03 12.28
C LEU A 133 -2.64 -4.06 13.37
N TYR A 134 -1.86 -5.06 13.02
CA TYR A 134 -1.38 -6.09 13.93
C TYR A 134 0.15 -6.13 13.92
N VAL A 135 0.73 -6.47 15.05
CA VAL A 135 2.16 -6.78 15.22
C VAL A 135 2.26 -8.08 15.99
N ASP A 136 2.95 -9.06 15.41
CA ASP A 136 3.13 -10.39 16.00
C ASP A 136 1.80 -11.02 16.46
N ASP A 137 0.80 -10.94 15.57
CA ASP A 137 -0.60 -11.37 15.74
C ASP A 137 -1.43 -10.58 16.80
N GLU A 138 -0.84 -9.62 17.49
CA GLU A 138 -1.56 -8.75 18.41
C GLU A 138 -2.12 -7.54 17.68
N LYS A 139 -3.43 -7.26 17.84
CA LYS A 139 -4.05 -6.03 17.32
C LYS A 139 -3.54 -4.82 18.08
N VAL A 140 -2.89 -3.90 17.38
CA VAL A 140 -2.25 -2.71 17.97
C VAL A 140 -2.94 -1.41 17.63
N ALA A 141 -3.69 -1.34 16.51
CA ALA A 141 -4.45 -0.16 16.13
C ALA A 141 -5.62 -0.54 15.21
N GLU A 142 -6.62 0.33 15.16
CA GLU A 142 -7.69 0.27 14.17
C GLU A 142 -8.18 1.67 13.82
N GLY A 143 -8.82 1.81 12.68
CA GLY A 143 -9.40 3.05 12.19
C GLY A 143 -10.45 2.81 11.11
N GLN A 144 -11.00 3.90 10.61
CA GLN A 144 -11.97 3.90 9.52
C GLN A 144 -11.47 4.80 8.41
N ILE A 145 -11.34 4.25 7.22
CA ILE A 145 -11.12 5.01 5.98
C ILE A 145 -12.50 5.39 5.45
N PRO A 146 -12.86 6.69 5.40
CA PRO A 146 -14.22 7.09 5.04
C PRO A 146 -14.60 6.75 3.59
N LYS A 147 -13.62 6.81 2.69
CA LYS A 147 -13.77 6.58 1.25
C LYS A 147 -12.44 6.18 0.62
N THR A 148 -12.48 5.41 -0.44
CA THR A 148 -11.29 4.93 -1.16
C THR A 148 -11.27 5.38 -2.60
N GLN A 149 -10.09 5.40 -3.23
CA GLN A 149 -9.96 5.63 -4.66
C GLN A 149 -10.47 4.40 -5.42
N PRO A 150 -11.45 4.58 -6.35
CA PRO A 150 -12.16 3.44 -6.90
C PRO A 150 -11.45 2.74 -8.05
N PHE A 151 -10.64 3.47 -8.85
CA PHE A 151 -10.17 2.97 -10.14
C PHE A 151 -8.65 2.90 -10.27
N LEU A 152 -7.95 3.96 -9.91
CA LEU A 152 -6.52 4.11 -10.10
C LEU A 152 -5.95 4.98 -8.98
N TYR A 153 -4.80 4.62 -8.43
CA TYR A 153 -4.07 5.50 -7.51
C TYR A 153 -3.21 6.50 -8.29
N SER A 154 -2.37 6.00 -9.19
CA SER A 154 -1.53 6.83 -10.06
C SER A 154 -1.34 6.18 -11.43
N GLY A 155 -1.17 7.01 -12.47
CA GLY A 155 -0.82 6.54 -13.82
C GLY A 155 0.68 6.32 -14.02
N ASP A 156 1.49 6.94 -13.17
CA ASP A 156 2.94 7.03 -13.34
C ASP A 156 3.71 6.41 -12.17
N GLU A 157 3.21 6.53 -10.94
CA GLU A 157 3.84 6.00 -9.73
C GLU A 157 3.32 4.61 -9.41
N GLY A 158 4.22 3.71 -9.06
CA GLY A 158 3.94 2.29 -8.84
C GLY A 158 3.92 1.88 -7.37
N VAL A 159 4.30 0.63 -7.14
CA VAL A 159 4.52 0.07 -5.81
C VAL A 159 6.00 -0.10 -5.55
N ASP A 160 6.43 0.30 -4.37
CA ASP A 160 7.80 0.22 -3.90
C ASP A 160 7.91 -0.55 -2.58
N VAL A 161 8.94 -1.38 -2.45
CA VAL A 161 9.24 -2.14 -1.23
C VAL A 161 10.58 -1.71 -0.64
N GLY A 162 10.54 -1.16 0.57
CA GLY A 162 11.72 -0.66 1.29
C GLY A 162 12.02 0.81 1.08
N THR A 163 11.22 1.48 0.29
CA THR A 163 11.30 2.93 0.00
C THR A 163 9.94 3.40 -0.52
N ASP A 164 9.78 4.71 -0.69
CA ASP A 164 8.70 5.37 -1.43
C ASP A 164 9.39 6.35 -2.38
N ASN A 165 9.45 5.96 -3.65
CA ASN A 165 10.12 6.74 -4.68
C ASN A 165 9.18 7.81 -5.24
N GLU A 166 9.77 8.73 -6.02
CA GLU A 166 9.04 9.80 -6.70
C GLU A 166 8.39 10.75 -5.69
N THR A 167 7.06 10.76 -5.54
CA THR A 167 6.40 11.63 -4.56
C THR A 167 5.87 10.85 -3.36
N ASN A 168 6.09 11.37 -2.17
CA ASN A 168 5.67 10.68 -0.95
C ASN A 168 4.16 10.55 -0.81
N VAL A 169 3.69 9.38 -0.39
CA VAL A 169 2.28 9.16 0.01
C VAL A 169 1.89 10.05 1.19
N THR A 170 2.78 10.26 2.14
CA THR A 170 2.53 11.03 3.37
C THR A 170 3.65 12.01 3.68
N ASN A 171 3.36 13.06 4.45
CA ASN A 171 4.36 14.01 4.93
C ASN A 171 5.14 13.53 6.17
N ASP A 172 4.91 12.30 6.62
CA ASP A 172 5.58 11.74 7.79
C ASP A 172 7.04 11.36 7.54
N TYR A 173 7.44 11.24 6.29
CA TYR A 173 8.81 11.01 5.83
C TYR A 173 9.14 11.93 4.64
N LYS A 174 10.41 11.99 4.25
CA LYS A 174 10.88 12.89 3.18
C LYS A 174 11.15 12.13 1.89
N GLU A 175 10.89 12.80 0.76
CA GLU A 175 11.31 12.33 -0.56
C GLU A 175 12.82 12.08 -0.58
N GLY A 176 13.23 10.92 -1.08
CA GLY A 176 14.63 10.52 -1.18
C GLY A 176 15.32 10.17 0.14
N ASP A 177 14.63 10.32 1.29
CA ASP A 177 15.15 9.97 2.63
C ASP A 177 14.09 9.20 3.42
N ASN A 178 13.59 8.11 2.83
CA ASN A 178 12.54 7.30 3.43
C ASN A 178 12.84 5.78 3.37
N LYS A 179 14.09 5.43 3.06
CA LYS A 179 14.50 4.03 2.99
C LYS A 179 14.35 3.36 4.35
N PHE A 180 13.81 2.14 4.32
CA PHE A 180 13.66 1.33 5.54
C PHE A 180 15.00 1.03 6.20
N THR A 181 15.11 1.29 7.49
CA THR A 181 16.36 1.12 8.24
C THR A 181 16.57 -0.29 8.80
N GLY A 182 15.51 -1.10 8.80
CA GLY A 182 15.57 -2.53 9.11
C GLY A 182 15.88 -3.37 7.87
N LYS A 183 15.44 -4.62 7.88
CA LYS A 183 15.49 -5.55 6.75
C LYS A 183 14.09 -6.08 6.49
N ILE A 184 13.66 -6.09 5.25
CA ILE A 184 12.41 -6.69 4.81
C ILE A 184 12.71 -8.05 4.22
N LYS A 185 12.19 -9.11 4.82
CA LYS A 185 12.34 -10.46 4.29
C LYS A 185 11.41 -10.70 3.11
N LYS A 186 10.15 -10.31 3.27
CA LYS A 186 9.11 -10.32 2.22
C LYS A 186 7.91 -9.51 2.67
N VAL A 187 7.11 -9.13 1.69
CA VAL A 187 5.76 -8.56 1.86
C VAL A 187 4.81 -9.39 1.01
N THR A 188 3.73 -9.88 1.60
CA THR A 188 2.67 -10.59 0.90
C THR A 188 1.40 -9.78 0.94
N VAL A 189 0.77 -9.59 -0.21
CA VAL A 189 -0.52 -8.92 -0.35
C VAL A 189 -1.53 -9.94 -0.82
N ASP A 190 -2.59 -10.14 -0.05
CA ASP A 190 -3.69 -11.06 -0.35
C ASP A 190 -5.00 -10.28 -0.47
N ILE A 191 -5.83 -10.65 -1.46
CA ILE A 191 -7.13 -10.01 -1.72
C ILE A 191 -8.27 -11.03 -1.61
N GLY A 192 -9.49 -10.54 -1.34
CA GLY A 192 -10.70 -11.36 -1.36
C GLY A 192 -10.84 -12.30 -0.15
N MET A 193 -10.13 -12.06 0.94
CA MET A 193 -10.35 -12.78 2.18
C MET A 193 -11.66 -12.28 2.82
N ASN A 194 -12.62 -13.17 2.94
CA ASN A 194 -13.90 -12.96 3.65
C ASN A 194 -13.77 -13.32 5.13
#